data_329f37414250818abd103c3b51a37896
#
_entry.id   329f37414250818abd103c3b51a37896
#
_cell.length_a   1.000
_cell.length_b   1.000
_cell.length_c   1.000
_cell.angle_alpha   90.00
_cell.angle_beta   90.00
_cell.angle_gamma   90.00
#
_symmetry.space_group_name_H-M   'P 1'
#
loop_
_entity.id
_entity.type
_entity.pdbx_description
1 polymer ?
#
loop_
_entity_poly.entity_id
_entity_poly.type
_entity_poly.pdbx_seq_one_letter_code
_entity_poly.pdbx_strand_id
1 'polypeptide(L)'
;ELKVEVNLEIIEKIDKVNMKSIDLVRIIGIFLGNAIEACQECEKPSIDLSIIKMDKDITFIVKNTYIKKNIDYCKLGTLGISSKGERRGTGLYNVKTIINAYNNVIMDTEYENGYFTQLLEIYG
;
A
#
# COMPACT_ATOMS: atom_id res chain seq x y z
N GLU A 1 -2.61 -21.67 -12.04
CA GLU A 1 -1.89 -21.12 -10.90
C GLU A 1 -1.24 -19.78 -11.21
N LEU A 2 -1.51 -18.79 -10.40
CA LEU A 2 -0.96 -17.45 -10.60
C LEU A 2 0.44 -17.37 -9.98
N LYS A 3 1.41 -16.93 -10.80
CA LYS A 3 2.75 -16.66 -10.30
C LYS A 3 2.97 -15.16 -10.28
N VAL A 4 3.22 -14.62 -9.09
CA VAL A 4 3.48 -13.21 -8.90
C VAL A 4 4.96 -13.04 -8.56
N GLU A 5 5.63 -12.17 -9.31
CA GLU A 5 7.01 -11.81 -8.99
C GLU A 5 6.98 -10.84 -7.81
N VAL A 6 7.68 -11.18 -6.75
CA VAL A 6 7.75 -10.33 -5.56
C VAL A 6 9.21 -9.91 -5.33
N ASN A 7 9.45 -8.62 -5.25
CA ASN A 7 10.75 -8.05 -4.99
C ASN A 7 10.73 -7.29 -3.68
N LEU A 8 11.74 -7.49 -2.86
CA LEU A 8 11.88 -6.79 -1.60
C LEU A 8 13.20 -6.05 -1.56
N GLU A 9 13.15 -4.76 -1.27
CA GLU A 9 14.35 -3.94 -1.13
C GLU A 9 14.29 -3.16 0.17
N ILE A 10 15.36 -3.30 0.97
CA ILE A 10 15.50 -2.58 2.23
C ILE A 10 16.81 -1.80 2.16
N ILE A 11 16.72 -0.49 2.15
CA ILE A 11 17.87 0.39 1.93
C ILE A 11 18.79 0.47 3.16
N GLU A 12 18.24 0.39 4.33
CA GLU A 12 19.01 0.47 5.57
C GLU A 12 18.37 -0.40 6.63
N LYS A 13 19.16 -0.79 7.63
CA LYS A 13 18.63 -1.57 8.74
C LYS A 13 17.56 -0.78 9.48
N ILE A 14 16.42 -1.42 9.68
CA ILE A 14 15.28 -0.83 10.37
C ILE A 14 15.22 -1.38 11.79
N ASP A 15 15.61 -0.56 12.78
CA ASP A 15 15.59 -0.98 14.18
C ASP A 15 14.35 -0.50 14.91
N LYS A 16 13.85 0.69 14.55
CA LYS A 16 12.74 1.30 15.27
C LYS A 16 11.83 2.06 14.31
N VAL A 17 10.54 1.88 14.50
CA VAL A 17 9.52 2.61 13.76
C VAL A 17 8.65 3.37 14.76
N ASN A 18 8.44 4.65 14.51
CA ASN A 18 7.66 5.50 15.40
C ASN A 18 6.15 5.34 15.18
N MET A 19 5.70 4.11 15.34
CA MET A 19 4.32 3.70 15.16
C MET A 19 4.10 2.39 15.89
N LYS A 20 2.90 2.13 16.39
CA LYS A 20 2.61 0.86 17.03
C LYS A 20 2.74 -0.28 16.02
N SER A 21 3.44 -1.33 16.40
CA SER A 21 3.69 -2.47 15.51
C SER A 21 2.40 -3.10 14.99
N ILE A 22 1.38 -3.22 15.84
CA ILE A 22 0.11 -3.82 15.44
C ILE A 22 -0.56 -3.00 14.32
N ASP A 23 -0.49 -1.68 14.40
CA ASP A 23 -1.08 -0.81 13.40
C ASP A 23 -0.30 -0.87 12.09
N LEU A 24 1.03 -0.89 12.19
CA LEU A 24 1.90 -1.00 11.02
C LEU A 24 1.65 -2.32 10.28
N VAL A 25 1.60 -3.44 11.01
CA VAL A 25 1.36 -4.76 10.40
C VAL A 25 -0.01 -4.79 9.71
N ARG A 26 -1.01 -4.19 10.30
CA ARG A 26 -2.36 -4.12 9.69
C ARG A 26 -2.35 -3.33 8.39
N ILE A 27 -1.67 -2.18 8.38
CA ILE A 27 -1.61 -1.33 7.18
C ILE A 27 -0.85 -2.04 6.06
N ILE A 28 0.33 -2.57 6.36
CA ILE A 28 1.13 -3.27 5.35
C ILE A 28 0.39 -4.50 4.82
N GLY A 29 -0.30 -5.23 5.70
CA GLY A 29 -1.11 -6.37 5.30
C GLY A 29 -2.22 -5.99 4.32
N ILE A 30 -2.88 -4.86 4.57
CA ILE A 30 -3.92 -4.34 3.68
C ILE A 30 -3.31 -3.94 2.33
N PHE A 31 -2.18 -3.24 2.33
CA PHE A 31 -1.50 -2.84 1.10
C PHE A 31 -1.10 -4.06 0.27
N LEU A 32 -0.50 -5.06 0.90
CA LEU A 32 -0.09 -6.28 0.19
C LEU A 32 -1.28 -7.07 -0.32
N GLY A 33 -2.34 -7.18 0.47
CA GLY A 33 -3.56 -7.84 0.03
C GLY A 33 -4.17 -7.17 -1.19
N ASN A 34 -4.24 -5.83 -1.17
CA ASN A 34 -4.74 -5.07 -2.32
C ASN A 34 -3.84 -5.24 -3.54
N ALA A 35 -2.53 -5.26 -3.34
CA ALA A 35 -1.57 -5.45 -4.42
C ALA A 35 -1.73 -6.82 -5.07
N ILE A 36 -1.86 -7.86 -4.26
CA ILE A 36 -2.06 -9.23 -4.76
C ILE A 36 -3.32 -9.31 -5.62
N GLU A 37 -4.42 -8.78 -5.12
CA GLU A 37 -5.69 -8.83 -5.86
C GLU A 37 -5.64 -7.99 -7.15
N ALA A 38 -5.01 -6.82 -7.09
CA ALA A 38 -4.95 -5.92 -8.23
C ALA A 38 -4.11 -6.48 -9.37
N CYS A 39 -3.00 -7.16 -9.08
CA CYS A 39 -2.12 -7.66 -10.11
C CYS A 39 -2.55 -9.00 -10.70
N GLN A 40 -3.55 -9.67 -10.12
CA GLN A 40 -4.02 -10.98 -10.63
C GLN A 40 -4.54 -10.92 -12.07
N GLU A 41 -5.01 -9.77 -12.51
CA GLU A 41 -5.53 -9.61 -13.86
C GLU A 41 -4.44 -9.27 -14.88
N CYS A 42 -3.20 -9.08 -14.44
CA CYS A 42 -2.08 -8.71 -15.30
C CYS A 42 -1.42 -9.94 -15.90
N GLU A 43 -0.86 -9.81 -17.11
CA GLU A 43 -0.14 -10.90 -17.74
C GLU A 43 1.14 -11.25 -16.97
N LYS A 44 1.82 -10.22 -16.49
CA LYS A 44 3.05 -10.37 -15.71
C LYS A 44 2.87 -9.70 -14.36
N PRO A 45 2.17 -10.35 -13.44
CA PRO A 45 1.92 -9.75 -12.14
C PRO A 45 3.21 -9.60 -11.34
N SER A 46 3.45 -8.42 -10.80
CA SER A 46 4.60 -8.16 -9.95
C SER A 46 4.24 -7.22 -8.81
N ILE A 47 4.91 -7.42 -7.69
CA ILE A 47 4.77 -6.60 -6.50
C ILE A 47 6.17 -6.26 -6.00
N ASP A 48 6.44 -4.96 -5.84
CA ASP A 48 7.70 -4.49 -5.28
C ASP A 48 7.41 -3.83 -3.93
N LEU A 49 8.09 -4.29 -2.91
CA LEU A 49 8.02 -3.68 -1.59
C LEU A 49 9.38 -3.06 -1.29
N SER A 50 9.40 -1.77 -1.04
CA SER A 50 10.64 -1.05 -0.68
C SER A 50 10.47 -0.42 0.68
N ILE A 51 11.51 -0.50 1.50
CA ILE A 51 11.54 0.15 2.81
C ILE A 51 12.77 1.05 2.82
N ILE A 52 12.53 2.33 2.96
CA ILE A 52 13.58 3.34 2.90
C ILE A 52 13.63 4.07 4.22
N LYS A 53 14.81 4.10 4.84
CA LYS A 53 15.02 4.86 6.05
C LYS A 53 15.90 6.05 5.75
N MET A 54 15.44 7.24 6.12
CA MET A 54 16.24 8.46 6.02
C MET A 54 16.20 9.15 7.37
N ASP A 55 17.33 9.12 8.07
CA ASP A 55 17.43 9.63 9.43
C ASP A 55 16.47 8.87 10.36
N LYS A 56 15.44 9.51 10.86
CA LYS A 56 14.44 8.85 11.72
C LYS A 56 13.15 8.54 10.99
N ASP A 57 13.03 8.95 9.74
CA ASP A 57 11.84 8.77 8.94
C ASP A 57 11.93 7.48 8.15
N ILE A 58 10.81 6.77 8.06
CA ILE A 58 10.74 5.50 7.35
C ILE A 58 9.61 5.56 6.34
N THR A 59 9.90 5.13 5.12
CA THR A 59 8.91 5.08 4.06
C THR A 59 8.75 3.64 3.59
N PHE A 60 7.51 3.15 3.60
CA PHE A 60 7.13 1.87 3.01
C PHE A 60 6.46 2.13 1.67
N ILE A 61 6.92 1.47 0.63
CA ILE A 61 6.38 1.62 -0.71
C ILE A 61 5.97 0.25 -1.24
N VAL A 62 4.69 0.11 -1.56
CA VAL A 62 4.17 -1.11 -2.20
C VAL A 62 3.73 -0.72 -3.59
N LYS A 63 4.43 -1.23 -4.60
CA LYS A 63 4.14 -0.96 -6.01
C LYS A 63 3.78 -2.26 -6.69
N ASN A 64 2.68 -2.26 -7.41
CA ASN A 64 2.23 -3.47 -8.11
C ASN A 64 1.76 -3.14 -9.52
N THR A 65 1.83 -4.14 -10.38
CA THR A 65 1.24 -4.04 -11.70
C THR A 65 -0.27 -3.93 -11.57
N TYR A 66 -0.88 -3.21 -12.49
CA TYR A 66 -2.29 -2.89 -12.39
C TYR A 66 -2.89 -2.62 -13.76
N ILE A 67 -4.07 -3.15 -14.02
CA ILE A 67 -4.80 -2.86 -15.23
C ILE A 67 -5.79 -1.74 -14.92
N LYS A 68 -5.64 -0.61 -15.61
CA LYS A 68 -6.52 0.54 -15.41
C LYS A 68 -7.95 0.18 -15.80
N LYS A 69 -8.87 0.40 -14.88
CA LYS A 69 -10.29 0.26 -15.12
C LYS A 69 -10.92 1.65 -15.04
N ASN A 70 -12.17 1.77 -15.44
CA ASN A 70 -12.88 3.03 -15.35
C ASN A 70 -13.27 3.32 -13.89
N ILE A 71 -12.29 3.73 -13.11
CA ILE A 71 -12.42 3.95 -11.68
C ILE A 71 -11.91 5.33 -11.32
N ASP A 72 -12.59 5.98 -10.39
CA ASP A 72 -12.13 7.25 -9.84
C ASP A 72 -11.23 6.95 -8.64
N TYR A 73 -9.92 7.05 -8.87
CA TYR A 73 -8.92 6.76 -7.84
C TYR A 73 -8.98 7.73 -6.65
N CYS A 74 -9.51 8.91 -6.85
CA CYS A 74 -9.69 9.87 -5.76
C CYS A 74 -10.68 9.39 -4.71
N LYS A 75 -11.55 8.47 -5.09
CA LYS A 75 -12.55 7.90 -4.20
C LYS A 75 -12.11 6.60 -3.52
N LEU A 76 -10.96 6.06 -3.91
CA LEU A 76 -10.43 4.89 -3.22
C LEU A 76 -10.15 5.25 -1.77
N GLY A 77 -10.55 4.40 -0.85
CA GLY A 77 -10.44 4.69 0.57
C GLY A 77 -11.71 5.30 1.15
N THR A 78 -12.70 5.61 0.32
CA THR A 78 -14.04 5.93 0.79
C THR A 78 -14.78 4.63 1.06
N LEU A 79 -15.54 4.58 2.14
CA LEU A 79 -16.25 3.36 2.53
C LEU A 79 -17.10 2.83 1.38
N GLY A 80 -16.90 1.58 1.02
CA GLY A 80 -17.68 0.91 -0.02
C GLY A 80 -17.20 1.11 -1.44
N ILE A 81 -16.14 1.91 -1.66
CA ILE A 81 -15.61 2.18 -3.00
C ILE A 81 -14.32 1.40 -3.23
N SER A 82 -14.28 0.59 -4.27
CA SER A 82 -13.11 -0.22 -4.60
C SER A 82 -13.18 -0.74 -6.02
N SER A 83 -12.02 -0.94 -6.65
CA SER A 83 -11.93 -1.61 -7.95
C SER A 83 -12.32 -3.08 -7.89
N LYS A 84 -12.41 -3.64 -6.69
CA LYS A 84 -12.67 -5.05 -6.45
C LYS A 84 -14.10 -5.33 -6.01
N GLY A 85 -14.94 -4.31 -5.92
CA GLY A 85 -16.31 -4.40 -5.47
C GLY A 85 -16.53 -3.68 -4.15
N GLU A 86 -17.78 -3.50 -3.77
CA GLU A 86 -18.15 -2.69 -2.61
C GLU A 86 -17.43 -3.07 -1.31
N ARG A 87 -17.32 -4.38 -1.05
CA ARG A 87 -16.71 -4.86 0.20
C ARG A 87 -15.22 -4.59 0.30
N ARG A 88 -14.57 -4.39 -0.86
CA ARG A 88 -13.11 -4.26 -0.92
C ARG A 88 -12.64 -2.85 -0.65
N GLY A 89 -13.52 -1.86 -0.73
CA GLY A 89 -13.20 -0.47 -0.41
C GLY A 89 -12.89 -0.24 1.06
N THR A 90 -13.29 -1.15 1.93
CA THR A 90 -13.07 -1.01 3.37
C THR A 90 -11.61 -1.13 3.76
N GLY A 91 -10.78 -1.80 2.95
CA GLY A 91 -9.35 -1.92 3.24
C GLY A 91 -8.67 -0.57 3.37
N LEU A 92 -8.76 0.26 2.31
CA LEU A 92 -8.15 1.59 2.36
C LEU A 92 -8.86 2.53 3.33
N TYR A 93 -10.16 2.37 3.49
CA TYR A 93 -10.90 3.11 4.50
C TYR A 93 -10.34 2.82 5.90
N ASN A 94 -10.07 1.55 6.19
CA ASN A 94 -9.51 1.13 7.47
C ASN A 94 -8.11 1.68 7.67
N VAL A 95 -7.28 1.72 6.62
CA VAL A 95 -5.96 2.33 6.70
C VAL A 95 -6.07 3.80 7.09
N LYS A 96 -6.96 4.55 6.44
CA LYS A 96 -7.16 5.96 6.76
C LYS A 96 -7.63 6.15 8.20
N THR A 97 -8.49 5.26 8.69
CA THR A 97 -8.96 5.30 10.08
C THR A 97 -7.81 5.09 11.05
N ILE A 98 -6.93 4.13 10.78
CA ILE A 98 -5.76 3.87 11.61
C ILE A 98 -4.84 5.09 11.62
N ILE A 99 -4.56 5.64 10.44
CA ILE A 99 -3.63 6.77 10.28
C ILE A 99 -4.13 8.02 11.00
N ASN A 100 -5.44 8.22 11.06
CA ASN A 100 -6.02 9.38 11.74
C ASN A 100 -5.66 9.45 13.22
N ALA A 101 -5.25 8.34 13.82
CA ALA A 101 -4.79 8.33 15.22
C ALA A 101 -3.35 8.82 15.37
N TYR A 102 -2.66 9.09 14.28
CA TYR A 102 -1.26 9.50 14.28
C TYR A 102 -1.10 10.87 13.62
N ASN A 103 -0.24 11.70 14.19
CA ASN A 103 0.09 12.98 13.57
C ASN A 103 1.42 12.94 12.82
N ASN A 104 2.08 11.77 12.81
CA ASN A 104 3.36 11.56 12.17
C ASN A 104 3.31 10.49 11.07
N VAL A 105 2.14 10.12 10.60
CA VAL A 105 1.98 9.09 9.57
C VAL A 105 1.15 9.65 8.41
N ILE A 106 1.67 9.49 7.20
CA ILE A 106 1.01 9.96 5.98
C ILE A 106 0.94 8.81 4.99
N MET A 107 -0.20 8.68 4.31
CA MET A 107 -0.39 7.72 3.24
C MET A 107 -0.60 8.46 1.92
N ASP A 108 -0.04 7.95 0.85
CA ASP A 108 -0.28 8.45 -0.48
C ASP A 108 -0.52 7.31 -1.45
N THR A 109 -1.23 7.59 -2.52
CA THR A 109 -1.62 6.62 -3.54
C THR A 109 -1.39 7.22 -4.91
N GLU A 110 -0.72 6.46 -5.80
CA GLU A 110 -0.42 6.90 -7.15
C GLU A 110 -0.75 5.80 -8.16
N TYR A 111 -1.19 6.20 -9.33
CA TYR A 111 -1.31 5.29 -10.47
C TYR A 111 -0.59 5.92 -11.66
N GLU A 112 0.38 5.20 -12.21
CA GLU A 112 1.15 5.70 -13.35
C GLU A 112 1.74 4.54 -14.15
N ASN A 113 1.60 4.61 -15.46
CA ASN A 113 2.24 3.67 -16.39
C ASN A 113 1.96 2.20 -16.11
N GLY A 114 0.74 1.87 -15.71
CA GLY A 114 0.36 0.49 -15.42
C GLY A 114 0.78 -0.02 -14.06
N TYR A 115 1.27 0.86 -13.20
CA TYR A 115 1.63 0.54 -11.82
C TYR A 115 0.79 1.34 -10.84
N PHE A 116 0.41 0.67 -9.78
CA PHE A 116 -0.32 1.28 -8.67
C PHE A 116 0.61 1.26 -7.45
N THR A 117 0.79 2.42 -6.83
CA THR A 117 1.74 2.58 -5.73
C THR A 117 1.02 3.08 -4.48
N GLN A 118 1.22 2.36 -3.38
CA GLN A 118 0.79 2.78 -2.05
C GLN A 118 2.04 3.16 -1.27
N LEU A 119 2.02 4.32 -0.65
CA LEU A 119 3.16 4.84 0.08
C LEU A 119 2.73 5.18 1.50
N LEU A 120 3.52 4.76 2.48
CA LEU A 120 3.29 5.08 3.89
C LEU A 120 4.56 5.71 4.44
N GLU A 121 4.45 6.98 4.86
CA GLU A 121 5.58 7.68 5.48
C GLU A 121 5.34 7.81 6.97
N ILE A 122 6.34 7.42 7.75
CA ILE A 122 6.30 7.49 9.21
C ILE A 122 7.46 8.36 9.66
N TYR A 123 7.15 9.52 10.16
CA TYR A 123 8.16 10.47 10.65
C TYR A 123 8.58 10.12 12.06
N GLY A 124 9.87 10.28 12.30
CA GLY A 124 10.47 9.95 13.59
C GLY A 124 10.27 10.99 14.69
#